data_665e9b9ea411861e4d00a3419937e894
#
_entry.id   665e9b9ea411861e4d00a3419937e894
#
_cell.length_a   1.000
_cell.length_b   1.000
_cell.length_c   1.000
_cell.angle_alpha   90.00
_cell.angle_beta   90.00
_cell.angle_gamma   90.00
#
_symmetry.space_group_name_H-M   'P 1'
#
loop_
_entity.id
_entity.type
_entity.pdbx_description
1 polymer ?
#
loop_
_entity_poly.entity_id
_entity_poly.type
_entity_poly.pdbx_seq_one_letter_code
_entity_poly.pdbx_strand_id
1 'polypeptide(L)'
;KPLEIIKRIKINNDVKFKVVEVYDISQTDAIIKKKEYKKEYIDTILKGMCARRSLYYDTNSQMANIESIVSDISHNTRNSNIPYFDVDKYASQSQTEVIATIFAVAKKLGINTRNYNITEVCKWGVDKENRRLKESLKYMQKFVNYFVKDFESQEKIYKIEKQKEDEEEME
;
A
#
# COMPACT_ATOMS: atom_id res chain seq x y z
N LYS A 1 -7.01 -15.37 23.97
CA LYS A 1 -6.47 -14.60 25.12
C LYS A 1 -5.87 -13.31 24.58
N PRO A 2 -6.06 -12.16 25.26
CA PRO A 2 -5.38 -10.93 24.89
C PRO A 2 -3.86 -11.09 25.01
N LEU A 3 -3.14 -10.33 24.19
CA LEU A 3 -1.71 -10.15 24.34
C LEU A 3 -1.48 -8.95 25.25
N GLU A 4 -0.72 -9.15 26.32
CA GLU A 4 -0.28 -8.06 27.16
C GLU A 4 0.96 -7.40 26.57
N ILE A 5 0.88 -6.10 26.32
CA ILE A 5 2.03 -5.32 25.87
C ILE A 5 2.33 -4.18 26.83
N ILE A 6 3.61 -3.88 26.99
CA ILE A 6 4.03 -2.72 27.78
C ILE A 6 4.08 -1.51 26.86
N LYS A 7 3.21 -0.55 27.11
CA LYS A 7 3.16 0.72 26.38
C LYS A 7 3.85 1.81 27.18
N ARG A 8 4.81 2.49 26.53
CA ARG A 8 5.44 3.69 27.09
C ARG A 8 4.46 4.87 26.93
N ILE A 9 4.15 5.53 28.01
CA ILE A 9 3.33 6.73 28.02
C ILE A 9 4.12 7.91 28.65
N LYS A 10 3.89 9.10 28.14
CA LYS A 10 4.51 10.34 28.65
C LYS A 10 3.43 11.14 29.37
N ILE A 11 3.60 11.39 30.65
CA ILE A 11 2.69 12.19 31.47
C ILE A 11 3.55 13.26 32.14
N ASN A 12 3.28 14.53 31.88
CA ASN A 12 3.97 15.68 32.51
C ASN A 12 5.50 15.55 32.48
N ASN A 13 6.10 15.26 31.33
CA ASN A 13 7.52 15.00 31.11
C ASN A 13 8.08 13.70 31.73
N ASP A 14 7.35 13.00 32.55
CA ASP A 14 7.75 11.70 33.08
C ASP A 14 7.41 10.58 32.11
N VAL A 15 8.29 9.59 32.06
CA VAL A 15 8.10 8.38 31.30
C VAL A 15 7.53 7.30 32.20
N LYS A 16 6.31 6.88 31.95
CA LYS A 16 5.65 5.77 32.64
C LYS A 16 5.39 4.62 31.70
N PHE A 17 5.37 3.42 32.24
CA PHE A 17 5.04 2.23 31.49
C PHE A 17 3.69 1.70 31.97
N LYS A 18 2.82 1.36 31.04
CA LYS A 18 1.50 0.79 31.32
C LYS A 18 1.38 -0.53 30.57
N VAL A 19 0.92 -1.55 31.26
CA VAL A 19 0.49 -2.79 30.61
C VAL A 19 -0.84 -2.53 29.93
N VAL A 20 -0.93 -2.87 28.66
CA VAL A 20 -2.14 -2.71 27.85
C VAL A 20 -2.45 -4.06 27.22
N GLU A 21 -3.67 -4.52 27.42
CA GLU A 21 -4.18 -5.69 26.72
C GLU A 21 -4.47 -5.33 25.27
N VAL A 22 -3.92 -6.10 24.35
CA VAL A 22 -4.13 -5.97 22.91
C VAL A 22 -4.82 -7.22 22.42
N TYR A 23 -5.93 -7.02 21.73
CA TYR A 23 -6.68 -8.10 21.12
C TYR A 23 -6.37 -8.16 19.63
N ASP A 24 -6.17 -9.35 19.11
CA ASP A 24 -6.24 -9.57 17.67
C ASP A 24 -7.65 -9.23 17.21
N ILE A 25 -7.78 -8.62 16.02
CA ILE A 25 -9.08 -8.20 15.52
C ILE A 25 -10.06 -9.37 15.34
N SER A 26 -9.54 -10.58 15.09
CA SER A 26 -10.33 -11.81 15.05
C SER A 26 -10.92 -12.21 16.41
N GLN A 27 -10.43 -11.61 17.50
CA GLN A 27 -10.89 -11.81 18.87
C GLN A 27 -11.91 -10.74 19.30
N THR A 28 -12.29 -9.84 18.42
CA THR A 28 -13.24 -8.75 18.67
C THR A 28 -14.48 -8.94 17.81
N ASP A 29 -15.61 -8.46 18.26
CA ASP A 29 -16.85 -8.38 17.47
C ASP A 29 -16.81 -7.23 16.45
N ALA A 30 -15.64 -6.63 16.26
CA ALA A 30 -15.46 -5.53 15.34
C ALA A 30 -15.57 -6.01 13.89
N ILE A 31 -16.63 -5.61 13.24
CA ILE A 31 -16.80 -5.82 11.78
C ILE A 31 -15.92 -4.81 11.06
N ILE A 32 -14.74 -5.26 10.60
CA ILE A 32 -13.97 -4.45 9.64
C ILE A 32 -14.70 -4.52 8.31
N LYS A 33 -15.41 -3.46 7.98
CA LYS A 33 -15.90 -3.27 6.61
C LYS A 33 -14.69 -3.03 5.71
N LYS A 34 -14.16 -4.09 5.09
CA LYS A 34 -13.21 -3.93 3.98
C LYS A 34 -13.99 -3.30 2.83
N LYS A 35 -13.45 -2.21 2.29
CA LYS A 35 -13.95 -1.66 1.03
C LYS A 35 -13.57 -2.66 -0.06
N GLU A 36 -14.55 -3.39 -0.57
CA GLU A 36 -14.36 -4.31 -1.69
C GLU A 36 -14.69 -3.57 -2.98
N TYR A 37 -13.76 -3.60 -3.91
CA TYR A 37 -13.94 -3.01 -5.22
C TYR A 37 -14.24 -4.11 -6.24
N LYS A 38 -15.15 -3.86 -7.17
CA LYS A 38 -15.33 -4.70 -8.34
C LYS A 38 -14.09 -4.61 -9.24
N LYS A 39 -13.76 -5.70 -9.94
CA LYS A 39 -12.58 -5.76 -10.81
C LYS A 39 -12.57 -4.64 -11.83
N GLU A 40 -13.67 -4.46 -12.54
CA GLU A 40 -13.84 -3.46 -13.60
C GLU A 40 -13.63 -2.04 -13.06
N TYR A 41 -14.05 -1.80 -11.84
CA TYR A 41 -13.85 -0.53 -11.17
C TYR A 41 -12.37 -0.26 -10.86
N ILE A 42 -11.65 -1.28 -10.35
CA ILE A 42 -10.20 -1.20 -10.13
C ILE A 42 -9.49 -0.91 -11.46
N ASP A 43 -9.86 -1.63 -12.52
CA ASP A 43 -9.27 -1.48 -13.85
C ASP A 43 -9.42 -0.04 -14.37
N THR A 44 -10.61 0.55 -14.23
CA THR A 44 -10.87 1.93 -14.64
C THR A 44 -9.98 2.92 -13.86
N ILE A 45 -9.87 2.77 -12.54
CA ILE A 45 -9.05 3.66 -11.72
C ILE A 45 -7.56 3.50 -12.04
N LEU A 46 -7.07 2.27 -12.18
CA LEU A 46 -5.67 2.01 -12.57
C LEU A 46 -5.35 2.57 -13.96
N LYS A 47 -6.28 2.46 -14.91
CA LYS A 47 -6.14 3.06 -16.25
C LYS A 47 -5.96 4.58 -16.15
N GLY A 48 -6.79 5.27 -15.36
CA GLY A 48 -6.65 6.70 -15.10
C GLY A 48 -5.32 7.06 -14.42
N MET A 49 -4.87 6.24 -13.46
CA MET A 49 -3.57 6.44 -12.80
C MET A 49 -2.40 6.27 -13.76
N CYS A 50 -2.45 5.29 -14.66
CA CYS A 50 -1.45 5.09 -15.72
C CYS A 50 -1.44 6.26 -16.71
N ALA A 51 -2.63 6.66 -17.21
CA ALA A 51 -2.76 7.77 -18.18
C ALA A 51 -2.15 9.07 -17.63
N ARG A 52 -2.45 9.43 -16.36
CA ARG A 52 -1.91 10.63 -15.70
C ARG A 52 -0.39 10.62 -15.58
N ARG A 53 0.23 9.45 -15.60
CA ARG A 53 1.69 9.25 -15.53
C ARG A 53 2.34 8.97 -16.88
N SER A 54 1.57 8.99 -17.96
CA SER A 54 2.04 8.59 -19.29
C SER A 54 2.61 7.16 -19.32
N LEU A 55 2.03 6.26 -18.50
CA LEU A 55 2.40 4.85 -18.45
C LEU A 55 1.50 4.03 -19.37
N TYR A 56 2.08 2.96 -19.92
CA TYR A 56 1.29 1.96 -20.63
C TYR A 56 0.36 1.23 -19.66
N TYR A 57 -0.89 1.04 -20.06
CA TYR A 57 -1.88 0.27 -19.31
C TYR A 57 -2.03 -1.12 -19.92
N ASP A 58 -1.75 -2.15 -19.13
CA ASP A 58 -1.95 -3.56 -19.51
C ASP A 58 -3.40 -3.98 -19.18
N THR A 59 -4.17 -4.29 -20.21
CA THR A 59 -5.58 -4.74 -20.07
C THR A 59 -5.72 -6.13 -19.46
N ASN A 60 -4.65 -6.91 -19.42
CA ASN A 60 -4.65 -8.30 -18.99
C ASN A 60 -4.17 -8.48 -17.54
N SER A 61 -3.46 -7.50 -16.97
CA SER A 61 -2.80 -7.65 -15.68
C SER A 61 -2.88 -6.41 -14.79
N GLN A 62 -3.77 -6.45 -13.80
CA GLN A 62 -3.80 -5.45 -12.73
C GLN A 62 -2.47 -5.35 -11.96
N MET A 63 -1.80 -6.50 -11.78
CA MET A 63 -0.51 -6.56 -11.08
C MET A 63 0.58 -5.82 -11.86
N ALA A 64 0.65 -5.99 -13.19
CA ALA A 64 1.60 -5.27 -14.04
C ALA A 64 1.37 -3.75 -14.00
N ASN A 65 0.11 -3.32 -13.97
CA ASN A 65 -0.24 -1.90 -13.82
C ASN A 65 0.21 -1.33 -12.47
N ILE A 66 -0.03 -2.05 -11.37
CA ILE A 66 0.46 -1.65 -10.04
C ILE A 66 1.99 -1.58 -10.03
N GLU A 67 2.67 -2.55 -10.61
CA GLU A 67 4.14 -2.60 -10.70
C GLU A 67 4.68 -1.38 -11.46
N SER A 68 4.10 -1.06 -12.61
CA SER A 68 4.47 0.12 -13.39
C SER A 68 4.27 1.42 -12.62
N ILE A 69 3.13 1.58 -11.93
CA ILE A 69 2.84 2.77 -11.12
C ILE A 69 3.80 2.86 -9.91
N VAL A 70 4.04 1.74 -9.22
CA VAL A 70 4.98 1.70 -8.07
C VAL A 70 6.39 2.06 -8.53
N SER A 71 6.84 1.54 -9.67
CA SER A 71 8.14 1.85 -10.25
C SER A 71 8.26 3.33 -10.61
N ASP A 72 7.25 3.89 -11.28
CA ASP A 72 7.22 5.32 -11.63
C ASP A 72 7.29 6.21 -10.40
N ILE A 73 6.46 5.94 -9.38
CA ILE A 73 6.48 6.68 -8.12
C ILE A 73 7.87 6.59 -7.47
N SER A 74 8.48 5.41 -7.45
CA SER A 74 9.80 5.19 -6.84
C SER A 74 10.91 5.98 -7.54
N HIS A 75 10.85 6.12 -8.87
CA HIS A 75 11.86 6.86 -9.63
C HIS A 75 11.65 8.37 -9.57
N ASN A 76 10.42 8.84 -9.59
CA ASN A 76 10.09 10.27 -9.69
C ASN A 76 10.10 10.99 -8.34
N THR A 77 10.18 10.27 -7.21
CA THR A 77 10.06 10.87 -5.88
C THR A 77 11.39 11.19 -5.20
N ARG A 78 12.52 11.09 -5.90
CA ARG A 78 13.86 11.43 -5.35
C ARG A 78 13.94 12.83 -4.72
N ASN A 79 13.10 13.77 -5.13
CA ASN A 79 13.08 15.15 -4.64
C ASN A 79 11.84 15.51 -3.79
N SER A 80 11.02 14.54 -3.40
CA SER A 80 9.81 14.79 -2.63
C SER A 80 9.85 14.13 -1.26
N ASN A 81 9.02 14.60 -0.32
CA ASN A 81 8.84 13.98 1.00
C ASN A 81 8.18 12.58 0.95
N ILE A 82 8.07 12.00 -0.24
CA ILE A 82 7.56 10.65 -0.45
C ILE A 82 8.72 9.68 -0.21
N PRO A 83 8.52 8.62 0.58
CA PRO A 83 9.54 7.62 0.77
C PRO A 83 9.85 6.93 -0.57
N TYR A 84 11.09 7.02 -1.01
CA TYR A 84 11.57 6.27 -2.16
C TYR A 84 12.41 5.07 -1.70
N PHE A 85 12.48 4.06 -2.55
CA PHE A 85 13.37 2.93 -2.34
C PHE A 85 14.78 3.34 -2.78
N ASP A 86 15.74 3.32 -1.87
CA ASP A 86 17.15 3.64 -2.17
C ASP A 86 17.77 2.49 -2.98
N VAL A 87 17.65 2.59 -4.29
CA VAL A 87 18.08 1.56 -5.26
C VAL A 87 19.60 1.40 -5.25
N ASP A 88 20.34 2.44 -4.87
CA ASP A 88 21.79 2.48 -4.98
C ASP A 88 22.49 1.83 -3.76
N LYS A 89 21.82 1.77 -2.64
CA LYS A 89 22.44 1.35 -1.38
C LYS A 89 22.41 -0.16 -1.14
N TYR A 90 21.35 -0.86 -1.59
CA TYR A 90 21.19 -2.31 -1.43
C TYR A 90 20.23 -2.85 -2.49
N ALA A 91 20.70 -3.12 -3.68
CA ALA A 91 19.87 -3.54 -4.82
C ALA A 91 18.91 -4.71 -4.49
N SER A 92 19.37 -5.71 -3.76
CA SER A 92 18.54 -6.86 -3.35
C SER A 92 17.48 -6.50 -2.31
N GLN A 93 17.78 -5.63 -1.37
CA GLN A 93 16.84 -5.16 -0.35
C GLN A 93 15.76 -4.27 -0.99
N SER A 94 16.17 -3.37 -1.88
CA SER A 94 15.26 -2.50 -2.62
C SER A 94 14.28 -3.30 -3.47
N GLN A 95 14.75 -4.33 -4.15
CA GLN A 95 13.88 -5.21 -4.94
C GLN A 95 12.86 -5.95 -4.06
N THR A 96 13.28 -6.45 -2.90
CA THR A 96 12.39 -7.10 -1.94
C THR A 96 11.34 -6.14 -1.41
N GLU A 97 11.71 -4.89 -1.09
CA GLU A 97 10.80 -3.84 -0.65
C GLU A 97 9.76 -3.49 -1.72
N VAL A 98 10.18 -3.40 -2.99
CA VAL A 98 9.28 -3.15 -4.13
C VAL A 98 8.28 -4.30 -4.28
N ILE A 99 8.74 -5.55 -4.31
CA ILE A 99 7.88 -6.74 -4.41
C ILE A 99 6.86 -6.78 -3.25
N ALA A 100 7.32 -6.55 -2.03
CA ALA A 100 6.45 -6.54 -0.85
C ALA A 100 5.43 -5.40 -0.89
N THR A 101 5.83 -4.23 -1.39
CA THR A 101 4.93 -3.07 -1.56
C THR A 101 3.85 -3.36 -2.60
N ILE A 102 4.20 -3.89 -3.77
CA ILE A 102 3.26 -4.28 -4.83
C ILE A 102 2.25 -5.28 -4.28
N PHE A 103 2.75 -6.32 -3.57
CA PHE A 103 1.88 -7.31 -2.93
C PHE A 103 0.92 -6.67 -1.92
N ALA A 104 1.42 -5.77 -1.05
CA ALA A 104 0.61 -5.10 -0.04
C ALA A 104 -0.46 -4.17 -0.66
N VAL A 105 -0.11 -3.43 -1.72
CA VAL A 105 -1.05 -2.60 -2.49
C VAL A 105 -2.14 -3.49 -3.10
N ALA A 106 -1.77 -4.55 -3.80
CA ALA A 106 -2.72 -5.46 -4.43
C ALA A 106 -3.68 -6.08 -3.41
N LYS A 107 -3.17 -6.54 -2.27
CA LYS A 107 -4.00 -7.04 -1.15
C LYS A 107 -4.94 -5.98 -0.59
N LYS A 108 -4.47 -4.74 -0.47
CA LYS A 108 -5.29 -3.62 0.02
C LYS A 108 -6.45 -3.29 -0.92
N LEU A 109 -6.23 -3.43 -2.22
CA LEU A 109 -7.26 -3.24 -3.26
C LEU A 109 -8.14 -4.47 -3.49
N GLY A 110 -7.87 -5.61 -2.85
CA GLY A 110 -8.63 -6.84 -3.04
C GLY A 110 -8.26 -7.62 -4.30
N ILE A 111 -7.13 -7.30 -4.93
CA ILE A 111 -6.65 -7.97 -6.14
C ILE A 111 -6.10 -9.37 -5.79
N ASN A 112 -6.35 -10.34 -6.67
CA ASN A 112 -5.85 -11.69 -6.49
C ASN A 112 -4.32 -11.74 -6.65
N THR A 113 -3.63 -12.19 -5.61
CA THR A 113 -2.17 -12.27 -5.54
C THR A 113 -1.65 -13.71 -5.50
N ARG A 114 -2.47 -14.72 -5.78
CA ARG A 114 -2.07 -16.14 -5.63
C ARG A 114 -0.86 -16.51 -6.46
N ASN A 115 -0.74 -15.93 -7.65
CA ASN A 115 0.35 -16.22 -8.59
C ASN A 115 1.51 -15.21 -8.51
N TYR A 116 1.45 -14.26 -7.57
CA TYR A 116 2.51 -13.27 -7.42
C TYR A 116 3.67 -13.85 -6.63
N ASN A 117 4.87 -13.79 -7.20
CA ASN A 117 6.06 -14.38 -6.59
C ASN A 117 6.60 -13.48 -5.47
N ILE A 118 6.46 -13.94 -4.23
CA ILE A 118 6.97 -13.28 -3.01
C ILE A 118 8.16 -14.03 -2.38
N THR A 119 8.80 -14.92 -3.11
CA THR A 119 9.87 -15.77 -2.57
C THR A 119 11.01 -14.95 -1.97
N GLU A 120 11.37 -13.83 -2.60
CA GLU A 120 12.41 -12.92 -2.07
C GLU A 120 12.00 -12.26 -0.76
N VAL A 121 10.71 -11.95 -0.59
CA VAL A 121 10.18 -11.41 0.66
C VAL A 121 10.29 -12.43 1.79
N CYS A 122 10.09 -13.71 1.51
CA CYS A 122 10.21 -14.77 2.51
C CYS A 122 11.65 -14.95 3.02
N LYS A 123 12.64 -14.60 2.21
CA LYS A 123 14.06 -14.66 2.60
C LYS A 123 14.50 -13.49 3.48
N TRP A 124 13.71 -12.45 3.55
CA TRP A 124 14.06 -11.19 4.18
C TRP A 124 14.17 -11.23 5.73
N GLY A 125 13.63 -12.22 6.38
CA GLY A 125 13.61 -12.35 7.84
C GLY A 125 14.82 -13.08 8.44
N VAL A 126 15.83 -13.44 7.65
CA VAL A 126 16.97 -14.28 8.10
C VAL A 126 18.06 -13.46 8.81
N ASP A 127 18.02 -12.14 8.74
CA ASP A 127 18.99 -11.27 9.38
C ASP A 127 18.71 -11.15 10.89
N LYS A 128 19.72 -11.42 11.72
CA LYS A 128 19.63 -11.46 13.20
C LYS A 128 19.26 -10.12 13.83
N GLU A 129 19.34 -9.03 13.08
CA GLU A 129 18.97 -7.70 13.53
C GLU A 129 17.67 -7.22 12.85
N ASN A 130 16.53 -7.48 13.46
CA ASN A 130 15.21 -6.99 13.05
C ASN A 130 15.08 -5.46 12.83
N ARG A 131 16.17 -4.70 12.95
CA ARG A 131 16.19 -3.24 12.79
C ARG A 131 15.94 -2.84 11.35
N ARG A 132 16.65 -3.45 10.39
CA ARG A 132 16.49 -3.17 8.96
C ARG A 132 15.08 -3.52 8.49
N LEU A 133 14.57 -4.69 8.90
CA LEU A 133 13.20 -5.09 8.59
C LEU A 133 12.18 -4.06 9.10
N LYS A 134 12.33 -3.56 10.33
CA LYS A 134 11.42 -2.53 10.89
C LYS A 134 11.47 -1.22 10.12
N GLU A 135 12.65 -0.79 9.69
CA GLU A 135 12.81 0.40 8.87
C GLU A 135 12.14 0.21 7.50
N SER A 136 12.39 -0.90 6.82
CA SER A 136 11.78 -1.25 5.55
C SER A 136 10.26 -1.35 5.65
N LEU A 137 9.72 -2.01 6.67
CA LEU A 137 8.26 -2.08 6.90
C LEU A 137 7.65 -0.69 7.07
N LYS A 138 8.34 0.22 7.76
CA LYS A 138 7.89 1.61 7.92
C LYS A 138 7.85 2.37 6.59
N TYR A 139 8.84 2.17 5.72
CA TYR A 139 8.86 2.76 4.38
C TYR A 139 7.75 2.20 3.51
N MET A 140 7.61 0.88 3.46
CA MET A 140 6.55 0.22 2.70
C MET A 140 5.17 0.68 3.14
N GLN A 141 4.91 0.78 4.45
CA GLN A 141 3.64 1.27 4.96
C GLN A 141 3.32 2.69 4.48
N LYS A 142 4.32 3.59 4.50
CA LYS A 142 4.14 4.95 3.99
C LYS A 142 3.85 4.96 2.50
N PHE A 143 4.55 4.12 1.73
CA PHE A 143 4.36 4.01 0.30
C PHE A 143 2.98 3.44 -0.06
N VAL A 144 2.56 2.36 0.59
CA VAL A 144 1.22 1.79 0.41
C VAL A 144 0.14 2.83 0.73
N ASN A 145 0.29 3.58 1.82
CA ASN A 145 -0.65 4.63 2.17
C ASN A 145 -0.69 5.76 1.12
N TYR A 146 0.45 6.11 0.56
CA TYR A 146 0.53 7.09 -0.53
C TYR A 146 -0.19 6.58 -1.78
N PHE A 147 0.10 5.34 -2.21
CA PHE A 147 -0.55 4.72 -3.36
C PHE A 147 -2.08 4.66 -3.19
N VAL A 148 -2.53 4.24 -2.02
CA VAL A 148 -3.98 4.15 -1.73
C VAL A 148 -4.64 5.53 -1.79
N LYS A 149 -4.01 6.57 -1.23
CA LYS A 149 -4.53 7.95 -1.32
C LYS A 149 -4.59 8.45 -2.77
N ASP A 150 -3.61 8.11 -3.59
CA ASP A 150 -3.58 8.44 -4.99
C ASP A 150 -4.68 7.71 -5.78
N PHE A 151 -4.89 6.42 -5.49
CA PHE A 151 -6.00 5.64 -6.01
C PHE A 151 -7.36 6.26 -5.62
N GLU A 152 -7.55 6.63 -4.36
CA GLU A 152 -8.77 7.29 -3.88
C GLU A 152 -8.99 8.67 -4.51
N SER A 153 -7.93 9.38 -4.83
CA SER A 153 -8.00 10.66 -5.55
C SER A 153 -8.47 10.45 -6.99
N GLN A 154 -7.94 9.45 -7.68
CA GLN A 154 -8.39 9.08 -9.02
C GLN A 154 -9.83 8.56 -9.02
N GLU A 155 -10.22 7.82 -7.98
CA GLU A 155 -11.60 7.37 -7.75
C GLU A 155 -12.58 8.55 -7.71
N LYS A 156 -12.21 9.64 -7.03
CA LYS A 156 -13.04 10.85 -6.96
C LYS A 156 -13.20 11.52 -8.32
N ILE A 157 -12.12 11.62 -9.09
CA ILE A 157 -12.16 12.19 -10.46
C ILE A 157 -13.13 11.38 -11.32
N TYR A 158 -12.96 10.06 -11.34
CA TYR A 158 -13.84 9.17 -12.12
C TYR A 158 -15.32 9.31 -11.74
N LYS A 159 -15.64 9.45 -10.45
CA LYS A 159 -17.03 9.63 -10.01
C LYS A 159 -17.62 10.96 -10.49
N ILE A 160 -16.84 12.03 -10.50
CA ILE A 160 -17.28 13.34 -10.98
C ILE A 160 -17.50 13.30 -12.50
N GLU A 161 -16.59 12.67 -13.24
CA GLU A 161 -16.71 12.51 -14.70
C GLU A 161 -17.97 11.73 -15.04
N LYS A 162 -18.20 10.61 -14.37
CA LYS A 162 -19.40 9.79 -14.60
C LYS A 162 -20.70 10.52 -14.26
N GLN A 163 -20.73 11.32 -13.21
CA GLN A 163 -21.92 12.11 -12.87
C GLN A 163 -22.25 13.12 -13.96
N LYS A 164 -21.25 13.76 -14.56
CA LYS A 164 -21.46 14.69 -15.69
C LYS A 164 -21.98 14.00 -16.95
N GLU A 165 -21.42 12.82 -17.27
CA GLU A 165 -21.91 12.01 -18.39
C GLU A 165 -23.37 11.61 -18.19
N ASP A 166 -23.74 11.16 -16.98
CA ASP A 166 -25.13 10.78 -16.65
C ASP A 166 -26.09 12.01 -16.72
N GLU A 167 -25.62 13.23 -16.40
CA GLU A 167 -26.40 14.47 -16.52
C GLU A 167 -26.59 14.91 -17.98
N GLU A 168 -25.55 14.81 -18.81
CA GLU A 168 -25.60 15.14 -20.26
C GLU A 168 -26.46 14.18 -21.06
N GLU A 169 -26.59 12.89 -20.67
CA GLU A 169 -27.47 11.92 -21.33
C GLU A 169 -28.95 12.12 -20.97
N MET A 170 -29.27 12.90 -19.95
CA MET A 170 -30.65 13.19 -19.51
C MET A 170 -31.23 14.49 -20.12
N GLU A 171 -30.41 15.29 -20.79
CA GLU A 171 -30.84 16.49 -21.54
C GLU A 171 -31.14 16.16 -23.01
#